data_c17bce6eb024e426ed1845c2b754c0a0
#
_entry.id   c17bce6eb024e426ed1845c2b754c0a0
#
_cell.length_a   1.000
_cell.length_b   1.000
_cell.length_c   1.000
_cell.angle_alpha   90.00
_cell.angle_beta   90.00
_cell.angle_gamma   90.00
#
_symmetry.space_group_name_H-M   'P 1'
#
loop_
_entity.id
_entity.type
_entity.pdbx_description
1 polymer ?
#
loop_
_entity_poly.entity_id
_entity_poly.type
_entity_poly.pdbx_seq_one_letter_code
_entity_poly.pdbx_strand_id
1 'polypeptide(L)'
;MERQVKLQAKNVRKTYGPVVALEGTSIDLLEGEFLTLLGPSGSGKTTLLMAIAGLNDPDSGEIWIDGELMTYTPSHQRGLGMVFQNYALFPHLTIYENIAFPLKMRKMSKSAIDEQVARVLSTVQLPNVQERFPAELSGGQQQRIALARCFVYEPSIILMDEPLGALDKKLRDSLQREIKHLHDNLGITVIYVTHDQEEAMVMSDRVCLMNEGRIEQIGTPSELYFQPKSIFAADFLGESNLFAGKVVRQAAEGMTIERADGVAVSGICDDQVSDGETVHYMIRPENIRVSLDKGSEENFARGKLKETIMIGQLTKYFLELADESELVATTLTGSHRGSLQDGDEVFFGWSTNDARIMLGS
;
A
#
# COMPACT_ATOMS: atom_id res chain seq x y z
N MET A 1 -3.88 12.78 -22.14
CA MET A 1 -2.53 13.39 -22.10
C MET A 1 -1.67 12.46 -21.25
N GLU A 2 -0.49 12.07 -21.71
CA GLU A 2 0.45 11.34 -20.87
C GLU A 2 0.89 12.27 -19.73
N ARG A 3 0.77 11.81 -18.49
CA ARG A 3 1.26 12.56 -17.32
C ARG A 3 2.79 12.66 -17.42
N GLN A 4 3.32 13.86 -17.17
CA GLN A 4 4.77 14.09 -17.18
C GLN A 4 5.41 13.49 -15.92
N VAL A 5 6.65 12.99 -16.05
CA VAL A 5 7.42 12.51 -14.89
C VAL A 5 7.86 13.71 -14.05
N LYS A 6 7.44 13.73 -12.79
CA LYS A 6 7.70 14.80 -11.83
C LYS A 6 8.95 14.54 -10.98
N LEU A 7 9.17 13.27 -10.60
CA LEU A 7 10.34 12.83 -9.85
C LEU A 7 10.85 11.50 -10.39
N GLN A 8 12.16 11.36 -10.44
CA GLN A 8 12.84 10.09 -10.71
C GLN A 8 13.91 9.82 -9.66
N ALA A 9 13.85 8.66 -9.03
CA ALA A 9 14.98 8.09 -8.31
C ALA A 9 15.57 6.98 -9.18
N LYS A 10 16.89 7.04 -9.45
CA LYS A 10 17.59 6.10 -10.33
C LYS A 10 18.70 5.38 -9.59
N ASN A 11 18.59 4.07 -9.45
CA ASN A 11 19.59 3.20 -8.82
C ASN A 11 20.06 3.71 -7.44
N VAL A 12 19.13 4.22 -6.64
CA VAL A 12 19.43 4.79 -5.32
C VAL A 12 19.86 3.68 -4.38
N ARG A 13 21.06 3.79 -3.85
CA ARG A 13 21.64 2.86 -2.87
C ARG A 13 21.93 3.58 -1.56
N LYS A 14 21.64 2.90 -0.44
CA LYS A 14 21.98 3.41 0.91
C LYS A 14 22.32 2.28 1.84
N THR A 15 23.41 2.45 2.58
CA THR A 15 23.88 1.51 3.61
C THR A 15 24.02 2.19 4.96
N TYR A 16 23.80 1.46 6.03
CA TYR A 16 24.06 1.87 7.41
C TYR A 16 24.94 0.81 8.08
N GLY A 17 26.24 1.03 8.06
CA GLY A 17 27.21 0.02 8.48
C GLY A 17 27.06 -1.25 7.61
N PRO A 18 26.79 -2.44 8.21
CA PRO A 18 26.63 -3.67 7.44
C PRO A 18 25.25 -3.83 6.79
N VAL A 19 24.27 -2.98 7.15
CA VAL A 19 22.89 -3.10 6.67
C VAL A 19 22.72 -2.34 5.37
N VAL A 20 22.25 -3.02 4.32
CA VAL A 20 21.84 -2.42 3.05
C VAL A 20 20.37 -2.02 3.19
N ALA A 21 20.11 -0.72 3.29
CA ALA A 21 18.75 -0.21 3.44
C ALA A 21 18.05 0.04 2.07
N LEU A 22 18.83 0.33 1.02
CA LEU A 22 18.38 0.44 -0.36
C LEU A 22 19.42 -0.21 -1.28
N GLU A 23 18.97 -1.08 -2.17
CA GLU A 23 19.82 -1.85 -3.10
C GLU A 23 19.52 -1.49 -4.56
N GLY A 24 19.95 -0.28 -4.98
CA GLY A 24 19.75 0.15 -6.37
C GLY A 24 18.29 0.40 -6.74
N THR A 25 17.53 1.00 -5.83
CA THR A 25 16.10 1.25 -5.99
C THR A 25 15.83 2.34 -7.04
N SER A 26 14.90 2.07 -7.99
CA SER A 26 14.52 3.03 -9.03
C SER A 26 12.99 3.18 -9.09
N ILE A 27 12.50 4.43 -8.99
CA ILE A 27 11.07 4.76 -9.12
C ILE A 27 10.88 6.05 -9.91
N ASP A 28 9.76 6.12 -10.61
CA ASP A 28 9.25 7.32 -11.27
C ASP A 28 7.90 7.71 -10.65
N LEU A 29 7.73 9.00 -10.38
CA LEU A 29 6.49 9.60 -9.90
C LEU A 29 5.98 10.56 -10.96
N LEU A 30 4.71 10.41 -11.33
CA LEU A 30 4.07 11.23 -12.34
C LEU A 30 3.44 12.49 -11.71
N GLU A 31 3.29 13.55 -12.49
CA GLU A 31 2.60 14.77 -12.03
C GLU A 31 1.15 14.47 -11.66
N GLY A 32 0.71 14.94 -10.48
CA GLY A 32 -0.63 14.70 -9.95
C GLY A 32 -0.88 13.23 -9.57
N GLU A 33 0.17 12.43 -9.34
CA GLU A 33 0.06 11.04 -8.91
C GLU A 33 0.14 10.92 -7.38
N PHE A 34 -0.65 10.00 -6.82
CA PHE A 34 -0.53 9.52 -5.46
C PHE A 34 0.18 8.16 -5.47
N LEU A 35 1.49 8.16 -5.19
CA LEU A 35 2.31 6.94 -5.11
C LEU A 35 2.53 6.56 -3.65
N THR A 36 2.16 5.33 -3.28
CA THR A 36 2.44 4.80 -1.94
C THR A 36 3.64 3.85 -1.96
N LEU A 37 4.59 4.08 -1.06
CA LEU A 37 5.64 3.13 -0.70
C LEU A 37 5.10 2.23 0.41
N LEU A 38 4.87 0.96 0.11
CA LEU A 38 4.29 -0.04 0.99
C LEU A 38 5.30 -1.16 1.28
N GLY A 39 5.23 -1.79 2.43
CA GLY A 39 6.06 -2.95 2.77
C GLY A 39 6.29 -3.10 4.27
N PRO A 40 6.92 -4.18 4.73
CA PRO A 40 7.19 -4.42 6.14
C PRO A 40 8.16 -3.39 6.75
N SER A 41 8.23 -3.36 8.06
CA SER A 41 9.23 -2.54 8.76
C SER A 41 10.65 -2.95 8.34
N GLY A 42 11.51 -1.96 8.07
CA GLY A 42 12.88 -2.21 7.61
C GLY A 42 13.04 -2.45 6.10
N SER A 43 11.97 -2.40 5.29
CA SER A 43 12.05 -2.59 3.83
C SER A 43 12.67 -1.43 3.04
N GLY A 44 13.06 -0.32 3.70
CA GLY A 44 13.75 0.80 3.06
C GLY A 44 12.87 2.00 2.69
N LYS A 45 11.54 1.96 2.92
CA LYS A 45 10.58 3.02 2.55
C LYS A 45 10.95 4.41 3.06
N THR A 46 11.09 4.55 4.39
CA THR A 46 11.51 5.81 5.01
C THR A 46 12.89 6.25 4.56
N THR A 47 13.82 5.32 4.34
CA THR A 47 15.17 5.65 3.82
C THR A 47 15.07 6.27 2.42
N LEU A 48 14.26 5.69 1.53
CA LEU A 48 14.03 6.26 0.19
C LEU A 48 13.35 7.62 0.26
N LEU A 49 12.31 7.75 1.11
CA LEU A 49 11.63 9.02 1.32
C LEU A 49 12.59 10.11 1.83
N MET A 50 13.45 9.79 2.82
CA MET A 50 14.44 10.73 3.36
C MET A 50 15.53 11.12 2.35
N ALA A 51 15.92 10.19 1.46
CA ALA A 51 16.84 10.48 0.36
C ALA A 51 16.19 11.46 -0.64
N ILE A 52 14.93 11.22 -1.01
CA ILE A 52 14.15 12.12 -1.88
C ILE A 52 13.99 13.51 -1.22
N ALA A 53 13.71 13.55 0.08
CA ALA A 53 13.58 14.80 0.84
C ALA A 53 14.89 15.59 0.96
N GLY A 54 16.05 15.00 0.70
CA GLY A 54 17.37 15.62 0.93
C GLY A 54 17.72 15.76 2.40
N LEU A 55 17.17 14.87 3.24
CA LEU A 55 17.47 14.76 4.67
C LEU A 55 18.52 13.70 4.95
N ASN A 56 18.77 12.81 4.00
CA ASN A 56 19.77 11.76 4.07
C ASN A 56 20.34 11.50 2.67
N ASP A 57 21.62 11.75 2.48
CA ASP A 57 22.25 11.56 1.19
C ASP A 57 22.36 10.07 0.84
N PRO A 58 22.05 9.66 -0.40
CA PRO A 58 22.30 8.30 -0.87
C PRO A 58 23.83 8.07 -1.02
N ASP A 59 24.26 6.81 -0.93
CA ASP A 59 25.65 6.43 -1.16
C ASP A 59 25.98 6.40 -2.67
N SER A 60 24.96 6.11 -3.50
CA SER A 60 25.04 6.21 -4.97
C SER A 60 23.63 6.32 -5.57
N GLY A 61 23.57 6.60 -6.86
CA GLY A 61 22.32 6.83 -7.59
C GLY A 61 21.98 8.30 -7.74
N GLU A 62 20.88 8.58 -8.39
CA GLU A 62 20.46 9.93 -8.75
C GLU A 62 19.03 10.20 -8.36
N ILE A 63 18.73 11.44 -7.94
CA ILE A 63 17.39 11.94 -7.67
C ILE A 63 17.16 13.16 -8.55
N TRP A 64 16.14 13.11 -9.38
CA TRP A 64 15.74 14.15 -10.31
C TRP A 64 14.35 14.66 -9.93
N ILE A 65 14.17 15.97 -9.89
CA ILE A 65 12.88 16.61 -9.62
C ILE A 65 12.67 17.70 -10.71
N ASP A 66 11.53 17.66 -11.38
CA ASP A 66 11.22 18.59 -12.48
C ASP A 66 12.31 18.62 -13.59
N GLY A 67 13.00 17.46 -13.81
CA GLY A 67 14.09 17.35 -14.78
C GLY A 67 15.43 17.91 -14.31
N GLU A 68 15.54 18.38 -13.07
CA GLU A 68 16.78 18.87 -12.47
C GLU A 68 17.40 17.84 -11.51
N LEU A 69 18.73 17.68 -11.57
CA LEU A 69 19.47 16.78 -10.68
C LEU A 69 19.55 17.36 -9.27
N MET A 70 18.90 16.69 -8.30
CA MET A 70 18.74 17.16 -6.92
C MET A 70 19.43 16.28 -5.88
N THR A 71 20.23 15.28 -6.27
CA THR A 71 20.79 14.24 -5.37
C THR A 71 21.43 14.81 -4.10
N TYR A 72 22.27 15.85 -4.24
CA TYR A 72 22.96 16.49 -3.11
C TYR A 72 22.47 17.91 -2.83
N THR A 73 21.33 18.29 -3.41
CA THR A 73 20.71 19.58 -3.14
C THR A 73 20.10 19.57 -1.73
N PRO A 74 20.36 20.56 -0.88
CA PRO A 74 19.79 20.63 0.47
C PRO A 74 18.26 20.61 0.45
N SER A 75 17.62 19.98 1.43
CA SER A 75 16.17 19.78 1.54
C SER A 75 15.35 21.06 1.32
N HIS A 76 15.78 22.20 1.90
CA HIS A 76 15.08 23.49 1.80
C HIS A 76 15.10 24.11 0.40
N GLN A 77 15.92 23.60 -0.53
CA GLN A 77 16.01 24.05 -1.92
C GLN A 77 15.29 23.14 -2.91
N ARG A 78 14.80 21.95 -2.47
CA ARG A 78 14.11 20.99 -3.35
C ARG A 78 12.65 21.33 -3.64
N GLY A 79 12.06 22.34 -2.99
CA GLY A 79 10.67 22.74 -3.22
C GLY A 79 9.62 21.73 -2.74
N LEU A 80 10.02 20.77 -1.91
CA LEU A 80 9.17 19.68 -1.42
C LEU A 80 8.47 20.06 -0.12
N GLY A 81 7.25 19.51 0.08
CA GLY A 81 6.58 19.51 1.37
C GLY A 81 6.80 18.19 2.11
N MET A 82 6.89 18.23 3.45
CA MET A 82 7.01 17.01 4.23
C MET A 82 6.11 16.98 5.46
N VAL A 83 5.41 15.87 5.63
CA VAL A 83 4.63 15.53 6.82
C VAL A 83 5.29 14.34 7.50
N PHE A 84 5.72 14.52 8.73
CA PHE A 84 6.36 13.48 9.54
C PHE A 84 5.33 12.71 10.35
N GLN A 85 5.68 11.51 10.77
CA GLN A 85 4.84 10.59 11.57
C GLN A 85 4.30 11.25 12.86
N ASN A 86 5.08 12.10 13.51
CA ASN A 86 4.72 12.83 14.72
C ASN A 86 4.19 14.25 14.46
N TYR A 87 3.77 14.54 13.19
CA TYR A 87 3.29 15.84 12.72
C TYR A 87 4.31 16.99 12.82
N ALA A 88 5.31 16.89 13.68
CA ALA A 88 6.39 17.85 13.91
C ALA A 88 5.91 19.32 14.03
N LEU A 89 4.72 19.54 14.67
CA LEU A 89 4.24 20.89 14.97
C LEU A 89 5.10 21.51 16.05
N PHE A 90 5.38 22.82 15.93
CA PHE A 90 6.09 23.58 16.94
C PHE A 90 5.17 23.80 18.15
N PRO A 91 5.43 23.16 19.31
CA PRO A 91 4.48 23.16 20.44
C PRO A 91 4.33 24.52 21.11
N HIS A 92 5.32 25.39 20.96
CA HIS A 92 5.38 26.73 21.55
C HIS A 92 4.88 27.85 20.63
N LEU A 93 4.45 27.50 19.42
CA LEU A 93 3.86 28.40 18.43
C LEU A 93 2.34 28.14 18.31
N THR A 94 1.57 29.19 18.07
CA THR A 94 0.16 29.06 17.73
C THR A 94 -0.02 28.32 16.39
N ILE A 95 -1.24 27.91 16.08
CA ILE A 95 -1.60 27.28 14.81
C ILE A 95 -1.30 28.21 13.64
N TYR A 96 -1.67 29.51 13.78
CA TYR A 96 -1.31 30.53 12.80
C TYR A 96 0.21 30.58 12.56
N GLU A 97 0.99 30.64 13.63
CA GLU A 97 2.45 30.73 13.54
C GLU A 97 3.08 29.46 12.94
N ASN A 98 2.56 28.27 13.27
CA ASN A 98 2.97 27.02 12.67
C ASN A 98 2.78 27.01 11.14
N ILE A 99 1.60 27.45 10.67
CA ILE A 99 1.28 27.49 9.22
C ILE A 99 2.06 28.63 8.55
N ALA A 100 2.18 29.78 9.19
CA ALA A 100 2.90 30.95 8.66
C ALA A 100 4.43 30.73 8.57
N PHE A 101 4.99 29.79 9.35
CA PHE A 101 6.44 29.58 9.45
C PHE A 101 7.13 29.41 8.07
N PRO A 102 6.72 28.48 7.19
CA PRO A 102 7.37 28.33 5.89
C PRO A 102 7.23 29.55 4.97
N LEU A 103 6.18 30.34 5.12
CA LEU A 103 5.98 31.59 4.35
C LEU A 103 6.89 32.70 4.86
N LYS A 104 7.08 32.82 6.19
CA LYS A 104 8.04 33.74 6.80
C LYS A 104 9.47 33.46 6.35
N MET A 105 9.86 32.17 6.26
CA MET A 105 11.19 31.77 5.76
C MET A 105 11.39 32.18 4.29
N ARG A 106 10.32 32.21 3.51
CA ARG A 106 10.31 32.71 2.11
C ARG A 106 10.19 34.21 2.00
N LYS A 107 10.22 34.95 3.13
CA LYS A 107 10.16 36.42 3.23
C LYS A 107 8.91 37.04 2.57
N MET A 108 7.77 36.31 2.61
CA MET A 108 6.49 36.85 2.14
C MET A 108 6.01 38.01 3.03
N SER A 109 5.22 38.92 2.45
CA SER A 109 4.63 40.04 3.22
C SER A 109 3.58 39.52 4.21
N LYS A 110 3.37 40.26 5.31
CA LYS A 110 2.39 39.88 6.34
C LYS A 110 1.00 39.70 5.75
N SER A 111 0.57 40.61 4.89
CA SER A 111 -0.76 40.53 4.25
C SER A 111 -0.94 39.26 3.41
N ALA A 112 0.10 38.87 2.63
CA ALA A 112 0.07 37.63 1.85
C ALA A 112 0.07 36.38 2.77
N ILE A 113 0.80 36.43 3.89
CA ILE A 113 0.78 35.33 4.89
C ILE A 113 -0.62 35.19 5.50
N ASP A 114 -1.24 36.29 5.93
CA ASP A 114 -2.58 36.29 6.54
C ASP A 114 -3.62 35.67 5.57
N GLU A 115 -3.59 36.05 4.30
CA GLU A 115 -4.45 35.51 3.26
C GLU A 115 -4.25 34.00 3.04
N GLN A 116 -3.00 33.57 2.88
CA GLN A 116 -2.66 32.18 2.64
C GLN A 116 -3.00 31.29 3.84
N VAL A 117 -2.74 31.74 5.08
CA VAL A 117 -3.10 31.00 6.29
C VAL A 117 -4.61 30.85 6.40
N ALA A 118 -5.37 31.91 6.15
CA ALA A 118 -6.85 31.84 6.17
C ALA A 118 -7.39 30.86 5.11
N ARG A 119 -6.83 30.93 3.90
CA ARG A 119 -7.21 30.03 2.79
C ARG A 119 -6.95 28.56 3.14
N VAL A 120 -5.74 28.23 3.61
CA VAL A 120 -5.39 26.83 3.88
C VAL A 120 -6.15 26.26 5.10
N LEU A 121 -6.42 27.08 6.12
CA LEU A 121 -7.26 26.66 7.26
C LEU A 121 -8.71 26.38 6.85
N SER A 122 -9.24 27.15 5.89
CA SER A 122 -10.54 26.85 5.28
C SER A 122 -10.51 25.52 4.50
N THR A 123 -9.45 25.28 3.73
CA THR A 123 -9.27 24.04 2.95
C THR A 123 -9.26 22.81 3.84
N VAL A 124 -8.57 22.86 5.00
CA VAL A 124 -8.53 21.75 5.96
C VAL A 124 -9.70 21.76 6.95
N GLN A 125 -10.72 22.58 6.73
CA GLN A 125 -11.96 22.70 7.53
C GLN A 125 -11.74 23.05 9.01
N LEU A 126 -10.71 23.87 9.29
CA LEU A 126 -10.37 24.35 10.65
C LEU A 126 -10.21 25.89 10.69
N PRO A 127 -11.23 26.69 10.28
CA PRO A 127 -11.06 28.14 10.12
C PRO A 127 -10.87 28.90 11.46
N ASN A 128 -11.28 28.32 12.60
CA ASN A 128 -11.37 29.02 13.89
C ASN A 128 -10.35 28.56 14.94
N VAL A 129 -9.18 28.01 14.53
CA VAL A 129 -8.16 27.49 15.47
C VAL A 129 -6.87 28.29 15.48
N GLN A 130 -6.80 29.43 14.82
CA GLN A 130 -5.57 30.19 14.54
C GLN A 130 -4.78 30.54 15.82
N GLU A 131 -5.47 30.94 16.87
CA GLU A 131 -4.88 31.39 18.14
C GLU A 131 -4.59 30.24 19.12
N ARG A 132 -5.00 29.01 18.80
CA ARG A 132 -4.75 27.84 19.65
C ARG A 132 -3.32 27.35 19.51
N PHE A 133 -2.86 26.61 20.53
CA PHE A 133 -1.61 25.86 20.48
C PHE A 133 -1.87 24.40 20.06
N PRO A 134 -0.88 23.70 19.53
CA PRO A 134 -1.02 22.29 19.14
C PRO A 134 -1.60 21.39 20.23
N ALA A 135 -1.20 21.58 21.50
CA ALA A 135 -1.69 20.81 22.64
C ALA A 135 -3.20 20.93 22.92
N GLU A 136 -3.84 21.97 22.37
CA GLU A 136 -5.28 22.21 22.51
C GLU A 136 -6.12 21.56 21.40
N LEU A 137 -5.46 20.83 20.49
CA LEU A 137 -6.08 20.18 19.36
C LEU A 137 -6.09 18.66 19.55
N SER A 138 -7.13 17.99 19.01
CA SER A 138 -7.13 16.53 18.87
C SER A 138 -6.06 16.06 17.88
N GLY A 139 -5.64 14.77 17.94
CA GLY A 139 -4.63 14.23 17.03
C GLY A 139 -4.99 14.44 15.55
N GLY A 140 -6.24 14.19 15.15
CA GLY A 140 -6.68 14.45 13.78
C GLY A 140 -6.68 15.94 13.40
N GLN A 141 -6.96 16.85 14.34
CA GLN A 141 -6.81 18.28 14.08
C GLN A 141 -5.35 18.68 13.92
N GLN A 142 -4.45 18.15 14.76
CA GLN A 142 -3.00 18.39 14.63
C GLN A 142 -2.47 17.92 13.28
N GLN A 143 -2.94 16.77 12.80
CA GLN A 143 -2.59 16.24 11.49
C GLN A 143 -3.05 17.16 10.36
N ARG A 144 -4.32 17.62 10.39
CA ARG A 144 -4.83 18.59 9.40
C ARG A 144 -4.01 19.87 9.40
N ILE A 145 -3.53 20.33 10.56
CA ILE A 145 -2.64 21.49 10.65
C ILE A 145 -1.26 21.20 10.07
N ALA A 146 -0.71 19.99 10.28
CA ALA A 146 0.54 19.58 9.63
C ALA A 146 0.42 19.57 8.11
N LEU A 147 -0.69 19.04 7.58
CA LEU A 147 -1.03 19.12 6.16
C LEU A 147 -1.17 20.57 5.69
N ALA A 148 -1.91 21.41 6.44
CA ALA A 148 -2.07 22.84 6.11
C ALA A 148 -0.72 23.56 6.04
N ARG A 149 0.19 23.30 7.00
CA ARG A 149 1.56 23.85 6.97
C ARG A 149 2.35 23.40 5.75
N CYS A 150 2.08 22.18 5.26
CA CYS A 150 2.70 21.63 4.07
C CYS A 150 2.12 22.25 2.79
N PHE A 151 0.80 22.46 2.73
CA PHE A 151 0.10 22.98 1.54
C PHE A 151 0.24 24.50 1.36
N VAL A 152 0.48 25.24 2.44
CA VAL A 152 0.39 26.71 2.46
C VAL A 152 1.32 27.42 1.45
N TYR A 153 2.43 26.77 1.07
CA TYR A 153 3.37 27.31 0.09
C TYR A 153 3.38 26.57 -1.27
N GLU A 154 2.37 25.74 -1.50
CA GLU A 154 2.12 25.04 -2.76
C GLU A 154 3.37 24.27 -3.28
N PRO A 155 3.86 23.28 -2.52
CA PRO A 155 5.04 22.50 -2.91
C PRO A 155 4.74 21.70 -4.18
N SER A 156 5.80 21.42 -4.96
CA SER A 156 5.67 20.63 -6.19
C SER A 156 5.33 19.15 -5.91
N ILE A 157 5.83 18.61 -4.80
CA ILE A 157 5.56 17.24 -4.33
C ILE A 157 5.42 17.27 -2.81
N ILE A 158 4.51 16.46 -2.29
CA ILE A 158 4.34 16.24 -0.85
C ILE A 158 4.79 14.86 -0.48
N LEU A 159 5.67 14.78 0.52
CA LEU A 159 6.18 13.56 1.12
C LEU A 159 5.48 13.34 2.46
N MET A 160 4.95 12.15 2.70
CA MET A 160 4.26 11.80 3.94
C MET A 160 4.84 10.51 4.52
N ASP A 161 5.38 10.57 5.73
CA ASP A 161 5.98 9.43 6.42
C ASP A 161 5.05 8.92 7.52
N GLU A 162 4.31 7.84 7.26
CA GLU A 162 3.35 7.18 8.16
C GLU A 162 2.42 8.15 8.92
N PRO A 163 1.77 9.12 8.26
CA PRO A 163 1.06 10.19 8.96
C PRO A 163 -0.18 9.72 9.73
N LEU A 164 -0.71 8.49 9.45
CA LEU A 164 -1.92 7.95 10.07
C LEU A 164 -1.66 6.86 11.12
N GLY A 165 -0.41 6.43 11.29
CA GLY A 165 -0.05 5.24 12.08
C GLY A 165 -0.45 5.29 13.56
N ALA A 166 -0.56 6.47 14.18
CA ALA A 166 -0.87 6.63 15.61
C ALA A 166 -2.37 6.83 15.93
N LEU A 167 -3.27 6.69 14.93
CA LEU A 167 -4.68 7.00 15.06
C LEU A 167 -5.55 5.75 15.24
N ASP A 168 -6.69 5.91 15.92
CA ASP A 168 -7.72 4.88 15.96
C ASP A 168 -8.36 4.66 14.57
N LYS A 169 -8.94 3.46 14.35
CA LYS A 169 -9.45 3.06 13.03
C LYS A 169 -10.46 4.05 12.46
N LYS A 170 -11.44 4.52 13.25
CA LYS A 170 -12.51 5.40 12.75
C LYS A 170 -11.97 6.74 12.29
N LEU A 171 -11.03 7.31 13.04
CA LEU A 171 -10.38 8.57 12.71
C LEU A 171 -9.47 8.40 11.50
N ARG A 172 -8.73 7.30 11.41
CA ARG A 172 -7.90 6.93 10.27
C ARG A 172 -8.72 6.87 8.97
N ASP A 173 -9.82 6.11 8.95
CA ASP A 173 -10.73 5.98 7.80
C ASP A 173 -11.29 7.34 7.34
N SER A 174 -11.56 8.25 8.29
CA SER A 174 -12.03 9.61 7.96
C SER A 174 -10.93 10.42 7.28
N LEU A 175 -9.71 10.37 7.84
CA LEU A 175 -8.57 11.15 7.35
C LEU A 175 -8.01 10.64 6.03
N GLN A 176 -8.04 9.33 5.78
CA GLN A 176 -7.72 8.75 4.46
C GLN A 176 -8.59 9.39 3.36
N ARG A 177 -9.91 9.41 3.58
CA ARG A 177 -10.84 10.03 2.63
C ARG A 177 -10.57 11.53 2.45
N GLU A 178 -10.26 12.24 3.52
CA GLU A 178 -9.93 13.67 3.44
C GLU A 178 -8.64 13.94 2.67
N ILE A 179 -7.58 13.17 2.92
CA ILE A 179 -6.31 13.28 2.19
C ILE A 179 -6.55 12.97 0.70
N LYS A 180 -7.30 11.90 0.39
CA LYS A 180 -7.64 11.56 -1.00
C LYS A 180 -8.45 12.67 -1.67
N HIS A 181 -9.46 13.23 -1.01
CA HIS A 181 -10.23 14.36 -1.54
C HIS A 181 -9.38 15.61 -1.76
N LEU A 182 -8.45 15.92 -0.85
CA LEU A 182 -7.52 17.04 -1.03
C LEU A 182 -6.60 16.81 -2.24
N HIS A 183 -6.07 15.60 -2.38
CA HIS A 183 -5.28 15.22 -3.55
C HIS A 183 -6.08 15.38 -4.85
N ASP A 184 -7.26 14.78 -4.93
CA ASP A 184 -8.09 14.78 -6.14
C ASP A 184 -8.53 16.20 -6.54
N ASN A 185 -8.86 17.06 -5.56
CA ASN A 185 -9.32 18.43 -5.80
C ASN A 185 -8.19 19.38 -6.19
N LEU A 186 -7.00 19.19 -5.66
CA LEU A 186 -5.86 20.09 -5.85
C LEU A 186 -4.85 19.60 -6.90
N GLY A 187 -4.96 18.35 -7.36
CA GLY A 187 -4.04 17.74 -8.32
C GLY A 187 -2.60 17.64 -7.79
N ILE A 188 -2.42 17.45 -6.49
CA ILE A 188 -1.11 17.47 -5.83
C ILE A 188 -0.39 16.15 -6.10
N THR A 189 0.92 16.22 -6.35
CA THR A 189 1.78 15.04 -6.44
C THR A 189 2.21 14.58 -5.05
N VAL A 190 2.01 13.30 -4.72
CA VAL A 190 2.23 12.77 -3.36
C VAL A 190 3.08 11.50 -3.40
N ILE A 191 4.07 11.40 -2.51
CA ILE A 191 4.68 10.14 -2.07
C ILE A 191 4.25 9.89 -0.63
N TYR A 192 3.59 8.76 -0.42
CA TYR A 192 3.06 8.35 0.87
C TYR A 192 3.75 7.09 1.36
N VAL A 193 4.22 7.05 2.59
CA VAL A 193 4.82 5.86 3.21
C VAL A 193 3.84 5.29 4.22
N THR A 194 3.60 4.00 4.14
CA THR A 194 2.81 3.26 5.12
C THR A 194 3.25 1.79 5.19
N HIS A 195 2.91 1.11 6.26
CA HIS A 195 2.91 -0.34 6.38
C HIS A 195 1.48 -0.92 6.39
N ASP A 196 0.45 -0.07 6.31
CA ASP A 196 -0.95 -0.45 6.29
C ASP A 196 -1.43 -0.65 4.84
N GLN A 197 -1.85 -1.89 4.54
CA GLN A 197 -2.32 -2.27 3.21
C GLN A 197 -3.63 -1.57 2.85
N GLU A 198 -4.54 -1.38 3.83
CA GLU A 198 -5.83 -0.72 3.62
C GLU A 198 -5.61 0.74 3.16
N GLU A 199 -4.65 1.45 3.77
CA GLU A 199 -4.26 2.81 3.38
C GLU A 199 -3.76 2.85 1.93
N ALA A 200 -2.83 1.95 1.59
CA ALA A 200 -2.26 1.89 0.25
C ALA A 200 -3.32 1.59 -0.81
N MET A 201 -4.23 0.63 -0.55
CA MET A 201 -5.28 0.24 -1.50
C MET A 201 -6.33 1.32 -1.72
N VAL A 202 -6.67 2.11 -0.67
CA VAL A 202 -7.74 3.13 -0.75
C VAL A 202 -7.28 4.43 -1.38
N MET A 203 -6.04 4.85 -1.13
CA MET A 203 -5.60 6.20 -1.48
C MET A 203 -4.79 6.29 -2.77
N SER A 204 -4.14 5.21 -3.19
CA SER A 204 -3.07 5.29 -4.19
C SER A 204 -3.56 5.19 -5.63
N ASP A 205 -2.95 5.94 -6.52
CA ASP A 205 -3.00 5.68 -7.96
C ASP A 205 -2.10 4.49 -8.30
N ARG A 206 -0.89 4.44 -7.71
CA ARG A 206 0.05 3.32 -7.77
C ARG A 206 0.65 3.02 -6.40
N VAL A 207 0.94 1.74 -6.18
CA VAL A 207 1.63 1.25 -4.99
C VAL A 207 2.98 0.67 -5.41
N CYS A 208 4.04 1.07 -4.73
CA CYS A 208 5.39 0.51 -4.82
C CYS A 208 5.60 -0.40 -3.61
N LEU A 209 5.47 -1.70 -3.80
CA LEU A 209 5.73 -2.69 -2.77
C LEU A 209 7.24 -2.89 -2.64
N MET A 210 7.75 -2.68 -1.42
CA MET A 210 9.18 -2.80 -1.11
C MET A 210 9.45 -3.93 -0.11
N ASN A 211 10.50 -4.67 -0.35
CA ASN A 211 11.00 -5.70 0.56
C ASN A 211 12.54 -5.68 0.56
N GLU A 212 13.18 -5.80 1.73
CA GLU A 212 14.63 -5.91 1.89
C GLU A 212 15.47 -4.89 1.09
N GLY A 213 15.00 -3.64 1.06
CA GLY A 213 15.67 -2.55 0.33
C GLY A 213 15.49 -2.55 -1.18
N ARG A 214 14.64 -3.41 -1.72
CA ARG A 214 14.34 -3.55 -3.16
C ARG A 214 12.88 -3.30 -3.44
N ILE A 215 12.58 -2.99 -4.68
CA ILE A 215 11.20 -2.94 -5.17
C ILE A 215 10.80 -4.34 -5.63
N GLU A 216 9.76 -4.85 -5.02
CA GLU A 216 9.17 -6.15 -5.35
C GLU A 216 8.22 -6.02 -6.55
N GLN A 217 7.31 -5.07 -6.47
CA GLN A 217 6.35 -4.80 -7.53
C GLN A 217 5.87 -3.35 -7.47
N ILE A 218 5.61 -2.74 -8.63
CA ILE A 218 4.91 -1.45 -8.77
C ILE A 218 3.73 -1.65 -9.71
N GLY A 219 2.56 -1.12 -9.31
CA GLY A 219 1.36 -1.17 -10.13
C GLY A 219 0.19 -0.48 -9.43
N THR A 220 -0.97 -0.51 -10.03
CA THR A 220 -2.21 -0.09 -9.38
C THR A 220 -2.55 -1.01 -8.22
N PRO A 221 -3.33 -0.57 -7.22
CA PRO A 221 -3.82 -1.44 -6.14
C PRO A 221 -4.45 -2.73 -6.65
N SER A 222 -5.26 -2.65 -7.70
CA SER A 222 -5.90 -3.81 -8.33
C SER A 222 -4.90 -4.80 -8.94
N GLU A 223 -3.90 -4.30 -9.66
CA GLU A 223 -2.84 -5.16 -10.23
C GLU A 223 -2.05 -5.88 -9.14
N LEU A 224 -1.65 -5.18 -8.07
CA LEU A 224 -0.91 -5.80 -7.00
C LEU A 224 -1.70 -6.89 -6.26
N TYR A 225 -3.00 -6.67 -6.07
CA TYR A 225 -3.87 -7.60 -5.35
C TYR A 225 -4.25 -8.84 -6.17
N PHE A 226 -4.67 -8.63 -7.43
CA PHE A 226 -5.18 -9.71 -8.30
C PHE A 226 -4.09 -10.34 -9.18
N GLN A 227 -2.95 -9.66 -9.37
CA GLN A 227 -1.85 -10.09 -10.23
C GLN A 227 -0.50 -9.93 -9.52
N PRO A 228 -0.34 -10.51 -8.30
CA PRO A 228 0.95 -10.48 -7.62
C PRO A 228 2.01 -11.21 -8.44
N LYS A 229 3.22 -10.65 -8.49
CA LYS A 229 4.34 -11.19 -9.26
C LYS A 229 5.24 -12.13 -8.46
N SER A 230 5.06 -12.18 -7.15
CA SER A 230 5.84 -13.06 -6.25
C SER A 230 4.98 -13.59 -5.11
N ILE A 231 5.46 -14.65 -4.47
CA ILE A 231 4.86 -15.22 -3.26
C ILE A 231 4.78 -14.15 -2.17
N PHE A 232 5.85 -13.34 -2.02
CA PHE A 232 5.87 -12.25 -1.06
C PHE A 232 4.75 -11.25 -1.32
N ALA A 233 4.56 -10.82 -2.57
CA ALA A 233 3.49 -9.88 -2.92
C ALA A 233 2.10 -10.49 -2.66
N ALA A 234 1.91 -11.77 -2.99
CA ALA A 234 0.66 -12.49 -2.76
C ALA A 234 0.30 -12.58 -1.28
N ASP A 235 1.27 -12.92 -0.43
CA ASP A 235 1.09 -13.09 1.02
C ASP A 235 0.99 -11.74 1.76
N PHE A 236 1.83 -10.77 1.37
CA PHE A 236 1.86 -9.48 2.03
C PHE A 236 0.60 -8.64 1.77
N LEU A 237 0.00 -8.71 0.57
CA LEU A 237 -1.12 -7.84 0.17
C LEU A 237 -2.51 -8.36 0.54
N GLY A 238 -2.60 -9.39 1.33
CA GLY A 238 -3.84 -9.97 1.81
C GLY A 238 -3.68 -11.45 2.09
N GLU A 239 -4.65 -12.02 2.76
CA GLU A 239 -4.66 -13.45 3.03
C GLU A 239 -4.73 -14.24 1.73
N SER A 240 -3.93 -15.29 1.61
CA SER A 240 -3.85 -16.14 0.41
C SER A 240 -3.73 -17.60 0.79
N ASN A 241 -4.40 -18.45 0.03
CA ASN A 241 -4.08 -19.87 0.02
C ASN A 241 -2.94 -20.07 -0.98
N LEU A 242 -1.78 -20.46 -0.47
CA LEU A 242 -0.55 -20.68 -1.25
C LEU A 242 -0.12 -22.14 -1.15
N PHE A 243 0.09 -22.80 -2.27
CA PHE A 243 0.64 -24.15 -2.30
C PHE A 243 1.49 -24.39 -3.55
N ALA A 244 2.45 -25.31 -3.43
CA ALA A 244 3.30 -25.72 -4.53
C ALA A 244 2.66 -26.83 -5.35
N GLY A 245 2.96 -26.88 -6.65
CA GLY A 245 2.55 -27.96 -7.53
C GLY A 245 3.49 -28.09 -8.72
N LYS A 246 3.36 -29.19 -9.47
CA LYS A 246 4.12 -29.41 -10.71
C LYS A 246 3.25 -29.15 -11.92
N VAL A 247 3.80 -28.46 -12.89
CA VAL A 247 3.11 -28.22 -14.16
C VAL A 247 2.88 -29.53 -14.89
N VAL A 248 1.63 -29.84 -15.21
CA VAL A 248 1.23 -31.06 -15.96
C VAL A 248 0.66 -30.73 -17.32
N ARG A 249 0.16 -29.52 -17.53
CA ARG A 249 -0.41 -29.09 -18.80
C ARG A 249 -0.44 -27.57 -18.93
N GLN A 250 -0.05 -27.10 -20.10
CA GLN A 250 -0.25 -25.72 -20.52
C GLN A 250 -1.31 -25.63 -21.60
N ALA A 251 -2.22 -24.65 -21.51
CA ALA A 251 -3.23 -24.35 -22.50
C ALA A 251 -3.27 -22.85 -22.76
N ALA A 252 -3.86 -22.41 -23.86
CA ALA A 252 -3.98 -20.99 -24.20
C ALA A 252 -4.75 -20.16 -23.14
N GLU A 253 -5.63 -20.79 -22.36
CA GLU A 253 -6.50 -20.15 -21.37
C GLU A 253 -6.07 -20.42 -19.92
N GLY A 254 -4.88 -21.00 -19.69
CA GLY A 254 -4.39 -21.25 -18.33
C GLY A 254 -3.45 -22.45 -18.25
N MET A 255 -2.93 -22.67 -17.07
CA MET A 255 -2.00 -23.74 -16.75
C MET A 255 -2.62 -24.66 -15.70
N THR A 256 -2.43 -25.98 -15.85
CA THR A 256 -2.83 -26.98 -14.87
C THR A 256 -1.60 -27.49 -14.13
N ILE A 257 -1.69 -27.50 -12.82
CA ILE A 257 -0.66 -28.06 -11.93
C ILE A 257 -1.24 -29.25 -11.17
N GLU A 258 -0.39 -30.17 -10.79
CA GLU A 258 -0.70 -31.28 -9.87
C GLU A 258 -0.08 -30.98 -8.51
N ARG A 259 -0.91 -30.98 -7.47
CA ARG A 259 -0.50 -30.84 -6.08
C ARG A 259 0.12 -32.15 -5.55
N ALA A 260 0.74 -32.07 -4.37
CA ALA A 260 1.34 -33.24 -3.71
C ALA A 260 0.34 -34.37 -3.40
N ASP A 261 -0.95 -34.02 -3.19
CA ASP A 261 -2.04 -34.98 -2.96
C ASP A 261 -2.61 -35.57 -4.27
N GLY A 262 -2.04 -35.27 -5.44
CA GLY A 262 -2.47 -35.75 -6.74
C GLY A 262 -3.69 -35.00 -7.32
N VAL A 263 -4.16 -33.94 -6.67
CA VAL A 263 -5.27 -33.13 -7.17
C VAL A 263 -4.74 -32.13 -8.22
N ALA A 264 -5.35 -32.18 -9.42
CA ALA A 264 -5.05 -31.22 -10.47
C ALA A 264 -5.91 -29.96 -10.31
N VAL A 265 -5.28 -28.78 -10.36
CA VAL A 265 -5.94 -27.47 -10.33
C VAL A 265 -5.41 -26.58 -11.45
N SER A 266 -6.27 -25.70 -11.96
CA SER A 266 -5.94 -24.80 -13.07
C SER A 266 -5.97 -23.34 -12.63
N GLY A 267 -5.05 -22.54 -13.16
CA GLY A 267 -4.93 -21.12 -12.88
C GLY A 267 -4.30 -20.35 -14.03
N ILE A 268 -4.29 -19.03 -13.94
CA ILE A 268 -3.65 -18.14 -14.91
C ILE A 268 -2.17 -18.01 -14.57
N CYS A 269 -1.32 -18.13 -15.58
CA CYS A 269 0.12 -17.90 -15.50
C CYS A 269 0.53 -16.93 -16.60
N ASP A 270 1.23 -15.85 -16.23
CA ASP A 270 1.72 -14.86 -17.19
C ASP A 270 3.14 -15.20 -17.67
N ASP A 271 3.83 -16.14 -16.99
CA ASP A 271 5.18 -16.58 -17.30
C ASP A 271 5.21 -17.82 -18.20
N GLN A 272 6.30 -17.98 -18.94
CA GLN A 272 6.58 -19.23 -19.67
C GLN A 272 7.22 -20.23 -18.71
N VAL A 273 6.54 -21.34 -18.47
CA VAL A 273 6.98 -22.37 -17.54
C VAL A 273 7.06 -23.70 -18.27
N SER A 274 8.05 -24.56 -17.96
CA SER A 274 8.20 -25.87 -18.56
C SER A 274 7.33 -26.93 -17.87
N ASP A 275 6.89 -27.96 -18.63
CA ASP A 275 6.20 -29.11 -18.04
C ASP A 275 7.09 -29.81 -17.01
N GLY A 276 6.52 -30.18 -15.87
CA GLY A 276 7.19 -30.77 -14.73
C GLY A 276 7.92 -29.79 -13.80
N GLU A 277 7.96 -28.50 -14.13
CA GLU A 277 8.53 -27.46 -13.28
C GLU A 277 7.67 -27.24 -12.04
N THR A 278 8.32 -26.96 -10.90
CA THR A 278 7.61 -26.64 -9.65
C THR A 278 7.25 -25.16 -9.64
N VAL A 279 5.98 -24.88 -9.43
CA VAL A 279 5.41 -23.53 -9.36
C VAL A 279 4.58 -23.36 -8.10
N HIS A 280 4.24 -22.11 -7.78
CA HIS A 280 3.35 -21.76 -6.69
C HIS A 280 1.98 -21.34 -7.22
N TYR A 281 0.96 -21.85 -6.56
CA TYR A 281 -0.44 -21.57 -6.86
C TYR A 281 -1.04 -20.72 -5.75
N MET A 282 -1.74 -19.66 -6.13
CA MET A 282 -2.38 -18.72 -5.23
C MET A 282 -3.88 -18.62 -5.54
N ILE A 283 -4.69 -18.68 -4.50
CA ILE A 283 -6.12 -18.36 -4.54
C ILE A 283 -6.53 -17.54 -3.33
N ARG A 284 -7.27 -16.46 -3.55
CA ARG A 284 -7.78 -15.60 -2.47
C ARG A 284 -8.94 -16.29 -1.75
N PRO A 285 -9.01 -16.21 -0.40
CA PRO A 285 -10.08 -16.85 0.39
C PRO A 285 -11.49 -16.43 -0.01
N GLU A 286 -11.70 -15.18 -0.42
CA GLU A 286 -13.00 -14.64 -0.85
C GLU A 286 -13.47 -15.18 -2.21
N ASN A 287 -12.56 -15.74 -3.01
CA ASN A 287 -12.88 -16.34 -4.30
C ASN A 287 -13.24 -17.83 -4.18
N ILE A 288 -13.16 -18.40 -2.99
CA ILE A 288 -13.50 -19.79 -2.73
C ILE A 288 -14.95 -19.89 -2.26
N ARG A 289 -15.74 -20.69 -2.98
CA ARG A 289 -17.08 -21.06 -2.59
C ARG A 289 -17.06 -22.32 -1.72
N VAL A 290 -17.78 -22.28 -0.60
CA VAL A 290 -17.92 -23.42 0.31
C VAL A 290 -19.31 -24.02 0.16
N SER A 291 -19.44 -25.35 0.04
CA SER A 291 -20.72 -26.04 -0.07
C SER A 291 -20.64 -27.51 0.44
N LEU A 292 -21.79 -28.10 0.80
CA LEU A 292 -21.91 -29.53 1.13
C LEU A 292 -21.85 -30.41 -0.13
N ASP A 293 -22.27 -29.88 -1.26
CA ASP A 293 -22.29 -30.58 -2.54
C ASP A 293 -21.23 -30.01 -3.48
N LYS A 294 -20.68 -30.86 -4.35
CA LYS A 294 -19.79 -30.42 -5.42
C LYS A 294 -20.52 -29.45 -6.34
N GLY A 295 -19.99 -28.23 -6.44
CA GLY A 295 -20.48 -27.20 -7.36
C GLY A 295 -20.07 -27.43 -8.82
N SER A 296 -20.30 -26.42 -9.64
CA SER A 296 -19.95 -26.41 -11.07
C SER A 296 -18.61 -25.76 -11.36
N GLU A 297 -17.87 -25.37 -10.32
CA GLU A 297 -16.57 -24.73 -10.40
C GLU A 297 -15.54 -25.67 -11.08
N GLU A 298 -14.63 -25.09 -11.85
CA GLU A 298 -13.61 -25.84 -12.62
C GLU A 298 -12.59 -26.49 -11.71
N ASN A 299 -12.24 -25.80 -10.62
CA ASN A 299 -11.36 -26.31 -9.58
C ASN A 299 -12.17 -26.60 -8.32
N PHE A 300 -11.79 -27.64 -7.62
CA PHE A 300 -12.36 -27.93 -6.31
C PHE A 300 -11.39 -28.72 -5.45
N ALA A 301 -11.55 -28.57 -4.13
CA ALA A 301 -10.95 -29.43 -3.12
C ALA A 301 -12.05 -29.98 -2.21
N ARG A 302 -11.89 -31.20 -1.73
CA ARG A 302 -12.77 -31.82 -0.75
C ARG A 302 -11.98 -32.06 0.53
N GLY A 303 -12.57 -31.76 1.66
CA GLY A 303 -11.93 -31.97 2.94
C GLY A 303 -12.92 -31.83 4.09
N LYS A 304 -12.39 -31.83 5.29
CA LYS A 304 -13.16 -31.71 6.51
C LYS A 304 -13.14 -30.27 7.01
N LEU A 305 -14.32 -29.71 7.30
CA LEU A 305 -14.41 -28.37 7.91
C LEU A 305 -13.87 -28.47 9.35
N LYS A 306 -12.71 -27.84 9.58
CA LYS A 306 -11.98 -27.90 10.85
C LYS A 306 -12.52 -26.88 11.85
N GLU A 307 -12.74 -25.67 11.37
CA GLU A 307 -13.14 -24.54 12.21
C GLU A 307 -13.90 -23.49 11.40
N THR A 308 -14.86 -22.84 12.05
CA THR A 308 -15.62 -21.71 11.50
C THR A 308 -15.49 -20.50 12.42
N ILE A 309 -14.89 -19.39 11.91
CA ILE A 309 -14.66 -18.16 12.68
C ILE A 309 -15.48 -17.01 12.09
N MET A 310 -16.42 -16.46 12.89
CA MET A 310 -17.18 -15.29 12.52
C MET A 310 -16.45 -14.01 12.96
N ILE A 311 -16.08 -13.17 11.98
CA ILE A 311 -15.41 -11.88 12.19
C ILE A 311 -16.34 -10.75 11.74
N GLY A 312 -17.38 -10.51 12.51
CA GLY A 312 -18.39 -9.50 12.22
C GLY A 312 -19.13 -9.77 10.90
N GLN A 313 -18.88 -8.98 9.87
CA GLN A 313 -19.53 -9.13 8.56
C GLN A 313 -18.97 -10.27 7.70
N LEU A 314 -17.85 -10.85 8.08
CA LEU A 314 -17.17 -11.93 7.37
C LEU A 314 -17.15 -13.20 8.23
N THR A 315 -17.23 -14.35 7.59
CA THR A 315 -17.03 -15.68 8.20
C THR A 315 -15.93 -16.40 7.43
N LYS A 316 -14.94 -16.88 8.17
CA LYS A 316 -13.85 -17.73 7.67
C LYS A 316 -14.14 -19.19 7.96
N TYR A 317 -13.89 -20.02 6.95
CA TYR A 317 -13.97 -21.46 7.01
C TYR A 317 -12.59 -22.05 6.78
N PHE A 318 -12.14 -22.89 7.69
CA PHE A 318 -10.84 -23.59 7.63
C PHE A 318 -11.09 -25.03 7.23
N LEU A 319 -10.62 -25.40 6.05
CA LEU A 319 -10.74 -26.75 5.49
C LEU A 319 -9.43 -27.50 5.65
N GLU A 320 -9.46 -28.64 6.31
CA GLU A 320 -8.35 -29.59 6.35
C GLU A 320 -8.43 -30.57 5.19
N LEU A 321 -7.38 -30.62 4.36
CA LEU A 321 -7.27 -31.51 3.22
C LEU A 321 -6.69 -32.88 3.62
N ALA A 322 -6.71 -33.84 2.68
CA ALA A 322 -6.23 -35.20 2.93
C ALA A 322 -4.71 -35.29 3.23
N ASP A 323 -3.93 -34.29 2.79
CA ASP A 323 -2.50 -34.16 3.07
C ASP A 323 -2.19 -33.31 4.32
N GLU A 324 -3.18 -33.06 5.17
CA GLU A 324 -3.11 -32.24 6.38
C GLU A 324 -2.84 -30.73 6.07
N SER A 325 -2.80 -30.32 4.82
CA SER A 325 -2.72 -28.91 4.46
C SER A 325 -4.08 -28.23 4.69
N GLU A 326 -4.04 -26.90 4.87
CA GLU A 326 -5.23 -26.10 5.16
C GLU A 326 -5.56 -25.14 4.01
N LEU A 327 -6.85 -25.07 3.67
CA LEU A 327 -7.40 -24.01 2.80
C LEU A 327 -8.35 -23.15 3.62
N VAL A 328 -8.31 -21.85 3.37
CA VAL A 328 -9.20 -20.86 4.00
C VAL A 328 -10.15 -20.29 2.96
N ALA A 329 -11.43 -20.26 3.28
CA ALA A 329 -12.43 -19.54 2.50
C ALA A 329 -13.06 -18.44 3.35
N THR A 330 -13.40 -17.29 2.73
CA THR A 330 -14.03 -16.15 3.41
C THR A 330 -15.32 -15.79 2.69
N THR A 331 -16.43 -15.71 3.44
CA THR A 331 -17.73 -15.34 2.88
C THR A 331 -18.40 -14.26 3.72
N LEU A 332 -19.42 -13.60 3.17
CA LEU A 332 -20.25 -12.70 3.97
C LEU A 332 -21.02 -13.50 5.04
N THR A 333 -20.97 -12.99 6.28
CA THR A 333 -21.71 -13.61 7.39
C THR A 333 -23.19 -13.65 7.06
N GLY A 334 -23.78 -14.83 7.10
CA GLY A 334 -25.19 -15.05 6.78
C GLY A 334 -25.43 -15.69 5.43
N SER A 335 -24.46 -15.80 4.53
CA SER A 335 -24.57 -16.54 3.28
C SER A 335 -24.87 -18.03 3.50
N HIS A 336 -24.38 -18.58 4.63
CA HIS A 336 -24.53 -20.00 4.98
C HIS A 336 -25.06 -20.21 6.42
N ARG A 337 -26.00 -19.37 6.88
CA ARG A 337 -26.53 -19.46 8.26
C ARG A 337 -27.04 -20.86 8.59
N GLY A 338 -26.34 -21.56 9.47
CA GLY A 338 -26.76 -22.84 10.05
C GLY A 338 -26.67 -24.06 9.17
N SER A 339 -26.04 -23.95 7.98
CA SER A 339 -25.93 -25.09 7.05
C SER A 339 -24.63 -25.88 7.17
N LEU A 340 -23.56 -25.28 7.71
CA LEU A 340 -22.24 -25.90 7.85
C LEU A 340 -21.85 -26.01 9.33
N GLN A 341 -21.34 -27.16 9.73
CA GLN A 341 -20.86 -27.43 11.10
C GLN A 341 -19.42 -27.93 11.07
N ASP A 342 -18.67 -27.62 12.11
CA ASP A 342 -17.32 -28.14 12.27
C ASP A 342 -17.37 -29.67 12.30
N GLY A 343 -16.54 -30.30 11.46
CA GLY A 343 -16.51 -31.73 11.24
C GLY A 343 -17.25 -32.19 9.99
N ASP A 344 -18.03 -31.35 9.33
CA ASP A 344 -18.68 -31.69 8.06
C ASP A 344 -17.66 -31.91 6.93
N GLU A 345 -17.98 -32.86 6.04
CA GLU A 345 -17.31 -32.98 4.76
C GLU A 345 -17.85 -31.93 3.81
N VAL A 346 -16.98 -31.05 3.28
CA VAL A 346 -17.36 -29.93 2.42
C VAL A 346 -16.52 -29.88 1.15
N PHE A 347 -17.02 -29.15 0.16
CA PHE A 347 -16.31 -28.83 -1.07
C PHE A 347 -15.97 -27.35 -1.08
N PHE A 348 -14.71 -27.02 -1.39
CA PHE A 348 -14.25 -25.71 -1.75
C PHE A 348 -14.06 -25.66 -3.25
N GLY A 349 -14.77 -24.76 -3.91
CA GLY A 349 -14.73 -24.59 -5.37
C GLY A 349 -14.31 -23.18 -5.78
N TRP A 350 -13.57 -23.04 -6.89
CA TRP A 350 -13.16 -21.75 -7.44
C TRP A 350 -12.94 -21.81 -8.95
N SER A 351 -13.01 -20.66 -9.62
CA SER A 351 -12.75 -20.54 -11.05
C SER A 351 -11.24 -20.53 -11.36
N THR A 352 -10.87 -21.01 -12.53
CA THR A 352 -9.51 -20.90 -13.08
C THR A 352 -9.03 -19.44 -13.14
N ASN A 353 -9.92 -18.51 -13.46
CA ASN A 353 -9.60 -17.09 -13.57
C ASN A 353 -9.30 -16.42 -12.23
N ASP A 354 -9.76 -16.98 -11.12
CA ASP A 354 -9.56 -16.46 -9.77
C ASP A 354 -8.23 -16.90 -9.15
N ALA A 355 -7.53 -17.83 -9.80
CA ALA A 355 -6.29 -18.39 -9.31
C ALA A 355 -5.09 -17.96 -10.15
N ARG A 356 -3.95 -17.73 -9.50
CA ARG A 356 -2.69 -17.35 -10.11
C ARG A 356 -1.63 -18.41 -9.90
N ILE A 357 -0.83 -18.64 -10.94
CA ILE A 357 0.35 -19.50 -10.90
C ILE A 357 1.58 -18.62 -11.09
N MET A 358 2.56 -18.76 -10.19
CA MET A 358 3.77 -17.96 -10.13
C MET A 358 4.99 -18.85 -10.07
N LEU A 359 6.09 -18.43 -10.68
CA LEU A 359 7.39 -19.02 -10.46
C LEU A 359 7.82 -18.81 -9.00
N GLY A 360 8.45 -19.80 -8.40
CA GLY A 360 9.11 -19.65 -7.12
C GLY A 360 10.31 -18.70 -7.27
N SER A 361 10.35 -17.60 -6.53
CA SER A 361 11.55 -16.77 -6.40
C SER A 361 12.46 -17.31 -5.31
#